data_9a73db280427ed5dccdc3e4e5fbbadb1
#
_entry.id   9a73db280427ed5dccdc3e4e5fbbadb1
#
_cell.length_a   1.000
_cell.length_b   1.000
_cell.length_c   1.000
_cell.angle_alpha   90.00
_cell.angle_beta   90.00
_cell.angle_gamma   90.00
#
_symmetry.space_group_name_H-M   'P 1'
#
loop_
_entity.id
_entity.type
_entity.pdbx_description
1 polymer ?
#
loop_
_entity_poly.entity_id
_entity_poly.type
_entity_poly.pdbx_seq_one_letter_code
_entity_poly.pdbx_strand_id
1 'polypeptide(L)'
;LTSTANPIVPVLLALGQDPRALTQDTFNRDLYPTPGRSYEGETEDYGISAEINWDFGNVTLTSITGYREYANSQGSDTDYTTVDILYRAPTENALARDFETFTQELRLTGEAFDGKLDWLIGAYYANEELQVRDNLRFGTQYGNFVACRIAIAINPALVNPGASNCLGANVAALDG
;
A
#
# COMPACT_ATOMS: atom_id res chain seq x y z
N LEU A 1 -15.64 -14.48 5.93
CA LEU A 1 -16.84 -13.87 5.28
C LEU A 1 -18.13 -14.62 5.60
N THR A 2 -18.10 -15.63 6.44
CA THR A 2 -19.23 -16.57 6.69
C THR A 2 -19.95 -16.33 8.02
N SER A 3 -19.81 -15.15 8.64
CA SER A 3 -20.57 -14.84 9.86
C SER A 3 -22.05 -14.69 9.53
N THR A 4 -22.88 -15.56 10.09
CA THR A 4 -24.34 -15.46 9.98
C THR A 4 -24.90 -14.26 10.74
N ALA A 5 -24.16 -13.72 11.72
CA ALA A 5 -24.57 -12.55 12.50
C ALA A 5 -24.40 -11.22 11.70
N ASN A 6 -23.64 -11.21 10.62
CA ASN A 6 -23.36 -10.01 9.84
C ASN A 6 -23.15 -10.35 8.36
N PRO A 7 -24.20 -10.69 7.61
CA PRO A 7 -24.10 -11.17 6.25
C PRO A 7 -23.69 -10.03 5.30
N ILE A 8 -22.38 -9.90 5.01
CA ILE A 8 -21.86 -8.94 4.07
C ILE A 8 -22.08 -9.38 2.61
N VAL A 9 -22.01 -10.68 2.35
CA VAL A 9 -22.10 -11.24 0.99
C VAL A 9 -23.41 -10.89 0.28
N PRO A 10 -24.59 -11.03 0.89
CA PRO A 10 -25.83 -10.61 0.26
C PRO A 10 -25.89 -9.12 -0.06
N VAL A 11 -25.28 -8.29 0.75
CA VAL A 11 -25.20 -6.84 0.51
C VAL A 11 -24.31 -6.55 -0.71
N LEU A 12 -23.13 -7.17 -0.79
CA LEU A 12 -22.23 -7.00 -1.91
C LEU A 12 -22.88 -7.48 -3.22
N LEU A 13 -23.53 -8.64 -3.21
CA LEU A 13 -24.27 -9.17 -4.39
C LEU A 13 -25.38 -8.22 -4.83
N ALA A 14 -26.15 -7.65 -3.89
CA ALA A 14 -27.18 -6.67 -4.19
C ALA A 14 -26.64 -5.38 -4.80
N LEU A 15 -25.41 -5.02 -4.47
CA LEU A 15 -24.70 -3.85 -5.02
C LEU A 15 -23.93 -4.15 -6.32
N GLY A 16 -24.01 -5.37 -6.82
CA GLY A 16 -23.41 -5.75 -8.09
C GLY A 16 -22.06 -6.46 -8.00
N GLN A 17 -21.75 -7.03 -6.83
CA GLN A 17 -20.56 -7.87 -6.69
C GLN A 17 -20.58 -9.01 -7.69
N ASP A 18 -19.49 -9.18 -8.43
CA ASP A 18 -19.32 -10.35 -9.28
C ASP A 18 -19.27 -11.63 -8.43
N PRO A 19 -20.21 -12.56 -8.63
CA PRO A 19 -20.27 -13.78 -7.82
C PRO A 19 -19.04 -14.67 -8.00
N ARG A 20 -18.31 -14.56 -9.12
CA ARG A 20 -17.08 -15.30 -9.36
C ARG A 20 -15.97 -14.91 -8.37
N ALA A 21 -15.93 -13.66 -7.93
CA ALA A 21 -14.97 -13.20 -6.92
C ALA A 21 -15.23 -13.81 -5.53
N LEU A 22 -16.39 -14.41 -5.30
CA LEU A 22 -16.76 -15.04 -4.02
C LEU A 22 -16.47 -16.56 -4.02
N THR A 23 -16.17 -17.13 -5.18
CA THR A 23 -15.79 -18.54 -5.30
C THR A 23 -14.28 -18.64 -5.25
N GLN A 24 -13.77 -19.22 -4.16
CA GLN A 24 -12.33 -19.43 -4.01
C GLN A 24 -11.94 -20.79 -4.59
N ASP A 25 -11.06 -20.76 -5.57
CA ASP A 25 -10.28 -21.92 -6.01
C ASP A 25 -8.80 -21.60 -5.71
N THR A 26 -8.13 -22.52 -5.01
CA THR A 26 -6.72 -22.34 -4.59
C THR A 26 -5.76 -22.18 -5.77
N PHE A 27 -6.15 -22.64 -6.94
CA PHE A 27 -5.35 -22.58 -8.17
C PHE A 27 -5.78 -21.46 -9.12
N ASN A 28 -6.91 -20.80 -8.84
CA ASN A 28 -7.37 -19.65 -9.62
C ASN A 28 -6.60 -18.39 -9.19
N ARG A 29 -6.04 -17.66 -10.16
CA ARG A 29 -5.33 -16.39 -9.96
C ARG A 29 -6.10 -15.21 -10.54
N ASP A 30 -7.38 -15.38 -10.80
CA ASP A 30 -8.23 -14.33 -11.32
C ASP A 30 -8.52 -13.29 -10.23
N LEU A 31 -8.34 -12.03 -10.58
CA LEU A 31 -8.68 -10.89 -9.73
C LEU A 31 -9.90 -10.18 -10.33
N TYR A 32 -10.80 -9.78 -9.47
CA TYR A 32 -12.04 -9.09 -9.85
C TYR A 32 -12.08 -7.73 -9.13
N PRO A 33 -11.28 -6.73 -9.58
CA PRO A 33 -11.29 -5.40 -8.99
C PRO A 33 -12.53 -4.62 -9.43
N THR A 34 -12.77 -3.48 -8.80
CA THR A 34 -13.84 -2.54 -9.19
C THR A 34 -13.67 -2.11 -10.66
N PRO A 35 -14.68 -2.33 -11.52
CA PRO A 35 -14.59 -1.97 -12.92
C PRO A 35 -14.44 -0.46 -13.13
N GLY A 36 -13.67 -0.08 -14.17
CA GLY A 36 -13.49 1.33 -14.56
C GLY A 36 -12.54 2.14 -13.68
N ARG A 37 -11.88 1.52 -12.70
CA ARG A 37 -10.83 2.15 -11.90
C ARG A 37 -9.46 1.72 -12.42
N SER A 38 -8.49 2.65 -12.37
CA SER A 38 -7.07 2.35 -12.57
C SER A 38 -6.40 2.16 -11.21
N TYR A 39 -5.53 1.16 -11.14
CA TYR A 39 -4.71 0.84 -9.97
C TYR A 39 -3.23 0.82 -10.33
N GLU A 40 -2.86 1.64 -11.31
CA GLU A 40 -1.48 1.79 -11.74
C GLU A 40 -0.59 2.21 -10.57
N GLY A 41 0.67 1.82 -10.65
CA GLY A 41 1.71 2.24 -9.73
C GLY A 41 2.90 2.74 -10.51
N GLU A 42 3.59 3.72 -9.94
CA GLU A 42 4.83 4.27 -10.46
C GLU A 42 5.91 4.15 -9.39
N THR A 43 7.10 3.80 -9.83
CA THR A 43 8.27 3.72 -8.95
C THR A 43 9.44 4.37 -9.64
N GLU A 44 10.04 5.33 -8.97
CA GLU A 44 11.31 5.96 -9.34
C GLU A 44 12.36 5.62 -8.29
N ASP A 45 13.55 5.25 -8.74
CA ASP A 45 14.66 4.88 -7.89
C ASP A 45 15.96 5.31 -8.56
N TYR A 46 16.64 6.25 -7.95
CA TYR A 46 17.93 6.70 -8.44
C TYR A 46 18.89 7.00 -7.30
N GLY A 47 20.17 6.89 -7.59
CA GLY A 47 21.19 7.16 -6.61
C GLY A 47 22.53 7.37 -7.25
N ILE A 48 23.41 7.94 -6.46
CA ILE A 48 24.82 8.13 -6.81
C ILE A 48 25.69 7.71 -5.63
N SER A 49 26.82 7.10 -5.93
CA SER A 49 27.84 6.83 -4.93
C SER A 49 29.22 7.20 -5.46
N ALA A 50 30.09 7.57 -4.53
CA ALA A 50 31.50 7.86 -4.81
C ALA A 50 32.37 7.15 -3.78
N GLU A 51 33.43 6.51 -4.25
CA GLU A 51 34.48 5.92 -3.41
C GLU A 51 35.80 6.60 -3.75
N ILE A 52 36.50 7.03 -2.70
CA ILE A 52 37.81 7.64 -2.81
C ILE A 52 38.77 6.90 -1.89
N ASN A 53 39.88 6.47 -2.44
CA ASN A 53 40.95 5.81 -1.72
C ASN A 53 42.20 6.68 -1.74
N TRP A 54 42.73 7.00 -0.54
CA TRP A 54 44.01 7.68 -0.37
C TRP A 54 45.01 6.75 0.30
N ASP A 55 46.11 6.55 -0.35
CA ASP A 55 47.22 5.75 0.13
C ASP A 55 48.28 6.67 0.76
N PHE A 56 48.57 6.43 2.03
CA PHE A 56 49.62 7.12 2.80
C PHE A 56 50.81 6.20 3.10
N GLY A 57 51.02 5.17 2.31
CA GLY A 57 52.06 4.16 2.44
C GLY A 57 51.59 2.99 3.29
N ASN A 58 51.73 3.02 4.61
CA ASN A 58 51.32 1.92 5.47
C ASN A 58 49.86 2.01 5.93
N VAL A 59 49.15 3.04 5.53
CA VAL A 59 47.74 3.28 5.87
C VAL A 59 46.99 3.75 4.65
N THR A 60 45.84 3.17 4.41
CA THR A 60 44.89 3.58 3.37
C THR A 60 43.62 4.13 4.01
N LEU A 61 43.22 5.32 3.63
CA LEU A 61 41.90 5.87 3.95
C LEU A 61 40.97 5.64 2.77
N THR A 62 39.86 4.97 3.04
CA THR A 62 38.74 4.82 2.11
C THR A 62 37.57 5.66 2.58
N SER A 63 37.01 6.49 1.71
CA SER A 63 35.79 7.26 1.94
C SER A 63 34.73 6.84 0.92
N ILE A 64 33.58 6.39 1.40
CA ILE A 64 32.45 6.00 0.55
C ILE A 64 31.26 6.89 0.92
N THR A 65 30.78 7.64 -0.07
CA THR A 65 29.61 8.50 0.06
C THR A 65 28.51 7.97 -0.84
N GLY A 66 27.31 7.82 -0.32
CA GLY A 66 26.13 7.39 -1.09
C GLY A 66 24.95 8.33 -0.86
N TYR A 67 24.21 8.59 -1.94
CA TYR A 67 22.91 9.25 -1.89
C TYR A 67 21.92 8.48 -2.77
N ARG A 68 20.73 8.23 -2.25
CA ARG A 68 19.66 7.52 -2.97
C ARG A 68 18.32 8.15 -2.66
N GLU A 69 17.51 8.29 -3.70
CA GLU A 69 16.10 8.64 -3.60
C GLU A 69 15.25 7.53 -4.19
N TYR A 70 14.18 7.22 -3.49
CA TYR A 70 13.16 6.27 -3.92
C TYR A 70 11.80 6.92 -3.75
N ALA A 71 11.01 6.94 -4.82
CA ALA A 71 9.64 7.40 -4.80
C ALA A 71 8.73 6.30 -5.35
N ASN A 72 7.63 6.06 -4.68
CA ASN A 72 6.62 5.11 -5.13
C ASN A 72 5.23 5.69 -4.92
N SER A 73 4.41 5.64 -5.95
CA SER A 73 2.97 5.93 -5.85
C SER A 73 2.18 4.74 -6.37
N GLN A 74 1.05 4.42 -5.73
CA GLN A 74 0.25 3.26 -6.10
C GLN A 74 -1.23 3.48 -5.87
N GLY A 75 -2.05 3.18 -6.90
CA GLY A 75 -3.46 2.94 -6.77
C GLY A 75 -3.75 1.56 -6.20
N SER A 76 -4.85 1.41 -5.48
CA SER A 76 -5.28 0.09 -5.00
C SER A 76 -6.78 0.03 -4.78
N ASP A 77 -7.35 -1.12 -5.09
CA ASP A 77 -8.65 -1.54 -4.59
C ASP A 77 -8.49 -1.93 -3.13
N THR A 78 -9.12 -1.18 -2.24
CA THR A 78 -8.90 -1.34 -0.80
C THR A 78 -9.90 -2.29 -0.16
N ASP A 79 -11.07 -2.40 -0.75
CA ASP A 79 -12.11 -3.29 -0.24
C ASP A 79 -12.07 -4.68 -0.89
N TYR A 80 -11.28 -4.85 -1.97
CA TYR A 80 -11.09 -6.11 -2.70
C TYR A 80 -12.40 -6.70 -3.25
N THR A 81 -13.35 -5.83 -3.62
CA THR A 81 -14.63 -6.22 -4.20
C THR A 81 -14.83 -5.59 -5.58
N THR A 82 -15.80 -6.08 -6.35
CA THR A 82 -16.20 -5.39 -7.59
C THR A 82 -17.15 -4.23 -7.36
N VAL A 83 -17.53 -4.00 -6.10
CA VAL A 83 -18.38 -2.89 -5.67
C VAL A 83 -17.49 -1.71 -5.31
N ASP A 84 -17.75 -0.55 -5.88
CA ASP A 84 -16.92 0.65 -5.69
C ASP A 84 -17.16 1.29 -4.32
N ILE A 85 -16.53 0.74 -3.29
CA ILE A 85 -16.71 1.17 -1.89
C ILE A 85 -15.53 2.04 -1.43
N LEU A 86 -14.29 1.49 -1.47
CA LEU A 86 -13.09 2.15 -0.97
C LEU A 86 -11.91 1.92 -1.90
N TYR A 87 -11.19 2.97 -2.23
CA TYR A 87 -10.03 2.87 -3.12
C TYR A 87 -8.96 3.92 -2.83
N ARG A 88 -7.77 3.69 -3.38
CA ARG A 88 -6.71 4.68 -3.53
C ARG A 88 -6.49 4.96 -5.01
N ALA A 89 -6.58 6.23 -5.40
CA ALA A 89 -6.35 6.61 -6.79
C ALA A 89 -4.85 6.46 -7.16
N PRO A 90 -4.51 6.19 -8.43
CA PRO A 90 -3.12 6.09 -8.89
C PRO A 90 -2.50 7.49 -9.05
N THR A 91 -2.32 8.20 -7.96
CA THR A 91 -1.71 9.53 -7.96
C THR A 91 -0.76 9.66 -6.77
N GLU A 92 0.19 10.56 -6.87
CA GLU A 92 1.16 10.87 -5.80
C GLU A 92 0.51 11.24 -4.46
N ASN A 93 -0.75 11.68 -4.49
CA ASN A 93 -1.49 12.07 -3.29
C ASN A 93 -2.37 10.95 -2.70
N ALA A 94 -2.34 9.75 -3.27
CA ALA A 94 -3.18 8.63 -2.82
C ALA A 94 -2.45 7.73 -1.81
N LEU A 95 -1.56 6.90 -2.30
CA LEU A 95 -0.61 6.15 -1.49
C LEU A 95 0.77 6.39 -2.09
N ALA A 96 1.57 7.19 -1.43
CA ALA A 96 2.91 7.52 -1.87
C ALA A 96 3.91 7.32 -0.73
N ARG A 97 5.10 6.89 -1.10
CA ARG A 97 6.25 6.73 -0.22
C ARG A 97 7.45 7.37 -0.89
N ASP A 98 8.03 8.34 -0.22
CA ASP A 98 9.26 8.99 -0.63
C ASP A 98 10.33 8.64 0.41
N PHE A 99 11.43 8.10 -0.02
CA PHE A 99 12.51 7.64 0.86
C PHE A 99 13.83 8.21 0.36
N GLU A 100 14.46 9.03 1.18
CA GLU A 100 15.77 9.60 0.92
C GLU A 100 16.80 9.01 1.88
N THR A 101 17.95 8.64 1.34
CA THR A 101 19.03 8.05 2.12
C THR A 101 20.35 8.74 1.77
N PHE A 102 21.04 9.25 2.79
CA PHE A 102 22.42 9.67 2.69
C PHE A 102 23.29 8.77 3.57
N THR A 103 24.39 8.28 3.01
CA THR A 103 25.36 7.46 3.76
C THR A 103 26.77 7.97 3.57
N GLN A 104 27.54 7.89 4.65
CA GLN A 104 28.98 8.18 4.64
C GLN A 104 29.72 7.10 5.42
N GLU A 105 30.66 6.46 4.77
CA GLU A 105 31.56 5.51 5.42
C GLU A 105 33.00 5.98 5.29
N LEU A 106 33.75 5.90 6.38
CA LEU A 106 35.18 6.15 6.44
C LEU A 106 35.86 4.92 7.00
N ARG A 107 36.87 4.40 6.31
CA ARG A 107 37.68 3.28 6.76
C ARG A 107 39.15 3.67 6.71
N LEU A 108 39.87 3.32 7.76
CA LEU A 108 41.32 3.31 7.78
C LEU A 108 41.78 1.87 7.87
N THR A 109 42.61 1.45 6.95
CA THR A 109 43.25 0.15 6.96
C THR A 109 44.76 0.32 6.97
N GLY A 110 45.44 -0.56 7.63
CA GLY A 110 46.90 -0.50 7.68
C GLY A 110 47.54 -1.73 8.30
N GLU A 111 48.87 -1.74 8.22
CA GLU A 111 49.69 -2.76 8.80
C GLU A 111 50.49 -2.20 9.98
N ALA A 112 50.79 -3.05 10.96
CA ALA A 112 51.61 -2.72 12.12
C ALA A 112 52.57 -3.88 12.45
N PHE A 113 53.64 -3.56 13.22
CA PHE A 113 54.63 -4.53 13.71
C PHE A 113 55.32 -5.31 12.58
N ASP A 114 55.82 -4.63 11.56
CA ASP A 114 56.47 -5.19 10.36
C ASP A 114 55.59 -6.24 9.65
N GLY A 115 54.32 -5.90 9.40
CA GLY A 115 53.37 -6.76 8.66
C GLY A 115 52.82 -7.92 9.50
N LYS A 116 52.97 -7.91 10.82
CA LYS A 116 52.43 -8.96 11.69
C LYS A 116 50.98 -8.72 12.14
N LEU A 117 50.47 -7.50 11.94
CA LEU A 117 49.12 -7.12 12.32
C LEU A 117 48.50 -6.26 11.22
N ASP A 118 47.48 -6.79 10.59
CA ASP A 118 46.54 -6.01 9.74
C ASP A 118 45.42 -5.47 10.61
N TRP A 119 45.11 -4.18 10.47
CA TRP A 119 44.08 -3.56 11.25
C TRP A 119 43.13 -2.75 10.35
N LEU A 120 41.88 -2.65 10.79
CA LEU A 120 40.84 -1.79 10.19
C LEU A 120 40.11 -1.06 11.30
N ILE A 121 39.92 0.24 11.10
CA ILE A 121 39.06 1.10 11.93
C ILE A 121 38.12 1.82 10.96
N GLY A 122 36.83 1.84 11.28
CA GLY A 122 35.82 2.49 10.45
C GLY A 122 34.78 3.25 11.25
N ALA A 123 34.17 4.22 10.58
CA ALA A 123 33.00 4.95 11.04
C ALA A 123 31.97 4.96 9.92
N TYR A 124 30.72 4.80 10.30
CA TYR A 124 29.59 4.84 9.38
C TYR A 124 28.52 5.80 9.90
N TYR A 125 28.01 6.62 8.99
CA TYR A 125 26.90 7.51 9.23
C TYR A 125 25.81 7.25 8.18
N ALA A 126 24.56 7.17 8.62
CA ALA A 126 23.40 7.12 7.74
C ALA A 126 22.36 8.12 8.22
N ASN A 127 21.75 8.82 7.28
CA ASN A 127 20.56 9.63 7.52
C ASN A 127 19.49 9.17 6.52
N GLU A 128 18.33 8.79 7.06
CA GLU A 128 17.22 8.30 6.27
C GLU A 128 15.97 9.10 6.61
N GLU A 129 15.26 9.57 5.59
CA GLU A 129 13.98 10.24 5.72
C GLU A 129 12.93 9.48 4.93
N LEU A 130 11.86 9.08 5.60
CA LEU A 130 10.71 8.42 5.00
C LEU A 130 9.48 9.30 5.15
N GLN A 131 8.89 9.70 4.02
CA GLN A 131 7.58 10.33 3.97
C GLN A 131 6.56 9.34 3.44
N VAL A 132 5.45 9.17 4.16
CA VAL A 132 4.34 8.32 3.72
C VAL A 132 3.08 9.16 3.68
N ARG A 133 2.39 9.12 2.55
CA ARG A 133 1.06 9.72 2.37
C ARG A 133 0.09 8.59 2.04
N ASP A 134 -1.04 8.58 2.71
CA ASP A 134 -2.09 7.57 2.47
C ASP A 134 -3.46 8.25 2.50
N ASN A 135 -4.07 8.40 1.33
CA ASN A 135 -5.38 9.00 1.14
C ASN A 135 -6.38 7.96 0.65
N LEU A 136 -7.12 7.40 1.58
CA LEU A 136 -8.24 6.52 1.29
C LEU A 136 -9.43 7.34 0.79
N ARG A 137 -10.04 6.92 -0.30
CA ARG A 137 -11.20 7.56 -0.91
C ARG A 137 -12.42 6.67 -0.87
N PHE A 138 -13.58 7.32 -0.74
CA PHE A 138 -14.86 6.64 -0.86
C PHE A 138 -15.26 6.50 -2.33
N GLY A 139 -15.68 5.30 -2.68
CA GLY A 139 -16.22 4.99 -4.00
C GLY A 139 -17.65 5.44 -4.16
N THR A 140 -18.16 5.32 -5.38
CA THR A 140 -19.53 5.78 -5.75
C THR A 140 -20.64 5.00 -5.06
N GLN A 141 -20.35 3.76 -4.61
CA GLN A 141 -21.32 2.89 -3.93
C GLN A 141 -21.16 2.86 -2.41
N TYR A 142 -20.21 3.62 -1.86
CA TYR A 142 -19.99 3.67 -0.42
C TYR A 142 -21.25 4.05 0.37
N GLY A 143 -21.99 5.07 -0.07
CA GLY A 143 -23.22 5.50 0.58
C GLY A 143 -24.28 4.42 0.62
N ASN A 144 -24.49 3.74 -0.50
CA ASN A 144 -25.43 2.61 -0.58
C ASN A 144 -25.00 1.45 0.29
N PHE A 145 -23.70 1.13 0.29
CA PHE A 145 -23.13 0.07 1.13
C PHE A 145 -23.39 0.37 2.61
N VAL A 146 -23.09 1.58 3.08
CA VAL A 146 -23.32 1.98 4.48
C VAL A 146 -24.79 1.96 4.84
N ALA A 147 -25.67 2.50 3.96
CA ALA A 147 -27.12 2.48 4.18
C ALA A 147 -27.65 1.05 4.33
N CYS A 148 -27.20 0.12 3.48
CA CYS A 148 -27.57 -1.30 3.59
C CYS A 148 -27.09 -1.93 4.88
N ARG A 149 -25.88 -1.60 5.31
CA ARG A 149 -25.32 -2.10 6.57
C ARG A 149 -26.09 -1.62 7.79
N ILE A 150 -26.49 -0.35 7.79
CA ILE A 150 -27.31 0.25 8.85
C ILE A 150 -28.71 -0.38 8.85
N ALA A 151 -29.35 -0.50 7.68
CA ALA A 151 -30.68 -1.10 7.56
C ALA A 151 -30.69 -2.55 8.09
N ILE A 152 -29.70 -3.37 7.76
CA ILE A 152 -29.57 -4.73 8.30
C ILE A 152 -29.43 -4.72 9.82
N ALA A 153 -28.66 -3.79 10.36
CA ALA A 153 -28.44 -3.71 11.81
C ALA A 153 -29.70 -3.31 12.58
N ILE A 154 -30.54 -2.47 11.98
CA ILE A 154 -31.82 -2.03 12.58
C ILE A 154 -32.90 -3.11 12.37
N ASN A 155 -33.12 -3.52 11.14
CA ASN A 155 -34.10 -4.53 10.78
C ASN A 155 -33.74 -5.22 9.45
N PRO A 156 -33.28 -6.48 9.49
CA PRO A 156 -32.92 -7.23 8.28
C PRO A 156 -34.04 -7.32 7.22
N ALA A 157 -35.31 -7.17 7.62
CA ALA A 157 -36.43 -7.21 6.70
C ALA A 157 -36.53 -5.96 5.79
N LEU A 158 -35.79 -4.88 6.10
CA LEU A 158 -35.72 -3.68 5.26
C LEU A 158 -34.83 -3.87 4.03
N VAL A 159 -34.01 -4.91 4.02
CA VAL A 159 -33.07 -5.19 2.93
C VAL A 159 -33.76 -6.01 1.85
N ASN A 160 -33.69 -5.50 0.63
CA ASN A 160 -34.08 -6.23 -0.55
C ASN A 160 -32.85 -6.54 -1.40
N PRO A 161 -32.35 -7.77 -1.39
CA PRO A 161 -31.18 -8.16 -2.18
C PRO A 161 -31.34 -8.01 -3.69
N GLY A 162 -32.58 -7.85 -4.20
CA GLY A 162 -32.87 -7.61 -5.61
C GLY A 162 -32.90 -6.14 -6.01
N ALA A 163 -32.79 -5.22 -5.06
CA ALA A 163 -32.79 -3.78 -5.36
C ALA A 163 -31.35 -3.28 -5.56
N SER A 164 -31.11 -2.44 -6.55
CA SER A 164 -29.79 -1.90 -6.87
C SER A 164 -29.14 -1.09 -5.74
N ASN A 165 -29.94 -0.64 -4.78
CA ASN A 165 -29.48 0.07 -3.58
C ASN A 165 -29.66 -0.76 -2.30
N CYS A 166 -29.94 -2.05 -2.42
CA CYS A 166 -30.31 -3.01 -1.39
C CYS A 166 -31.37 -2.59 -0.37
N LEU A 167 -32.08 -1.53 -0.62
CA LEU A 167 -33.20 -1.08 0.21
C LEU A 167 -34.52 -1.49 -0.44
N GLY A 168 -35.39 -2.14 0.32
CA GLY A 168 -36.75 -2.46 -0.15
C GLY A 168 -37.57 -1.18 -0.35
N ALA A 169 -38.64 -1.27 -1.15
CA ALA A 169 -39.54 -0.17 -1.42
C ALA A 169 -40.19 0.47 -0.16
N ASN A 170 -40.12 -0.22 0.97
CA ASN A 170 -40.69 0.24 2.25
C ASN A 170 -39.81 1.21 3.04
N VAL A 171 -38.60 1.53 2.58
CA VAL A 171 -37.71 2.50 3.26
C VAL A 171 -38.23 3.92 3.09
N ALA A 172 -38.96 4.21 2.01
CA ALA A 172 -39.64 5.50 1.82
C ALA A 172 -40.70 5.81 2.91
N ALA A 173 -41.08 4.82 3.70
CA ALA A 173 -42.01 4.99 4.81
C ALA A 173 -41.34 5.43 6.14
N LEU A 174 -40.01 5.55 6.16
CA LEU A 174 -39.26 6.01 7.34
C LEU A 174 -38.93 7.51 7.29
N ASP A 175 -39.22 8.17 6.18
CA ASP A 175 -39.02 9.62 5.98
C ASP A 175 -40.28 10.44 6.30
N GLY A 176 -41.24 9.89 7.04
CA GLY A 176 -42.47 10.51 7.49
C GLY A 176 -42.47 10.94 8.93
#